data_e5390d9cec5451cf7cf1c26e304d797b
#
_entry.id   e5390d9cec5451cf7cf1c26e304d797b
#
_cell.length_a   1.000
_cell.length_b   1.000
_cell.length_c   1.000
_cell.angle_alpha   90.00
_cell.angle_beta   90.00
_cell.angle_gamma   90.00
#
_symmetry.space_group_name_H-M   'P 1'
#
loop_
_entity.id
_entity.type
_entity.pdbx_description
1 polymer ?
#
loop_
_entity_poly.entity_id
_entity_poly.type
_entity_poly.pdbx_seq_one_letter_code
_entity_poly.pdbx_strand_id
1 'polypeptide(L)'
;MMAAMVGCCHKSANVKSIRFPEGISTEEKIELAATVVPSEKQLRWQTLELTAFLHFGMNTFTGNEWGNGKDSPSLFNPTELDCRQWVKALKDAGFKMAILTAKHHDGFCLWQTETTEYCVRNSPWKGGKGDVVRELSEACKEFGMEFGVYLSPWDRNAECYGDYPAYNAFFIRQLTELLTKYGNVSEVWFDGACAEGPNGRRQVYDWPAILKTIHTLQPDAVTAIMGDDVRWVGNEGGVGRETEWSVTAFTPESYERAACQNNNLRITGMSKDLGSRELLAKAQEVFWYPSEVDVSIRPGWFYHSYQDTQVRSLENLVDIYYKSVGRNSVLLLNIPPDTRGLIHEIDAARIKELKSYIDETFKTDFIAGRTMLWKADSQESKEFDAKSGSVFNTLMIREDISKGQRVENFTLEGLYNGQWQKIAEGTTIGYKRLLKFPDTSTDKIRITIGSTRSTARISEVGLYYAPEVAAFEKTERIGNMETSSWSTQIPAAAAAFDGNLSTEWNAAGLKALTVDMEKEVELSGFVYAPGNDEDLAGTIYRYEFAVSIDGVEWKTVVHEGEFSNIMHNPVPFTVRFKTPCRARYFRLTPLEEITAMAMTSVGEIGVII
;
A
#
# COMPACT_ATOMS: atom_id res chain seq x y z
N MET A 1 23.00 2.62 61.82
CA MET A 1 22.55 1.72 60.75
C MET A 1 22.32 2.57 59.52
N MET A 2 23.29 2.57 58.62
CA MET A 2 23.17 3.25 57.30
C MET A 2 22.45 2.30 56.33
N ALA A 3 21.30 2.72 55.81
CA ALA A 3 20.64 2.03 54.74
C ALA A 3 21.27 2.44 53.41
N ALA A 4 21.94 1.52 52.77
CA ALA A 4 22.50 1.72 51.44
C ALA A 4 21.33 1.68 50.41
N MET A 5 21.07 2.81 49.78
CA MET A 5 20.24 2.85 48.55
C MET A 5 21.06 2.23 47.43
N VAL A 6 20.69 1.02 47.04
CA VAL A 6 21.17 0.41 45.79
C VAL A 6 20.35 1.02 44.64
N GLY A 7 20.93 2.01 43.99
CA GLY A 7 20.44 2.53 42.74
C GLY A 7 20.61 1.46 41.64
N CYS A 8 19.57 0.73 41.32
CA CYS A 8 19.54 -0.10 40.11
C CYS A 8 19.54 0.81 38.88
N CYS A 9 20.71 1.02 38.32
CA CYS A 9 20.88 1.56 36.99
C CYS A 9 20.35 0.51 35.99
N HIS A 10 19.06 0.54 35.69
CA HIS A 10 18.52 -0.24 34.59
C HIS A 10 19.08 0.38 33.29
N LYS A 11 20.12 -0.24 32.74
CA LYS A 11 20.39 -0.10 31.31
C LYS A 11 19.14 -0.61 30.61
N SER A 12 18.32 0.31 30.10
CA SER A 12 17.18 -0.07 29.25
C SER A 12 17.76 -0.80 28.05
N ALA A 13 17.56 -2.10 27.98
CA ALA A 13 17.79 -2.84 26.75
C ALA A 13 16.89 -2.21 25.68
N ASN A 14 17.42 -1.92 24.49
CA ASN A 14 16.64 -1.47 23.35
C ASN A 14 15.57 -2.53 23.03
N VAL A 15 14.29 -2.16 23.16
CA VAL A 15 13.17 -3.11 22.98
C VAL A 15 12.20 -2.58 21.92
N LYS A 16 11.68 -3.49 21.08
CA LYS A 16 10.71 -3.16 20.03
C LYS A 16 9.28 -2.96 20.57
N SER A 17 9.01 -3.28 21.83
CA SER A 17 7.70 -3.08 22.47
C SER A 17 7.84 -2.93 23.98
N ILE A 18 6.92 -2.19 24.57
CA ILE A 18 6.82 -2.01 26.03
C ILE A 18 5.37 -2.16 26.45
N ARG A 19 5.14 -3.02 27.46
CA ARG A 19 3.89 -3.01 28.21
C ARG A 19 4.03 -2.04 29.38
N PHE A 20 3.09 -1.11 29.46
CA PHE A 20 3.11 -0.10 30.53
C PHE A 20 2.78 -0.72 31.89
N PRO A 21 3.51 -0.38 32.96
CA PRO A 21 3.13 -0.75 34.31
C PRO A 21 1.76 -0.16 34.69
N GLU A 22 1.02 -0.87 35.54
CA GLU A 22 -0.27 -0.35 36.03
C GLU A 22 -0.07 0.89 36.90
N GLY A 23 -0.94 1.88 36.76
CA GLY A 23 -1.02 3.08 37.63
C GLY A 23 0.02 4.15 37.33
N ILE A 24 0.85 4.02 36.28
CA ILE A 24 1.76 5.10 35.89
C ILE A 24 1.00 6.26 35.23
N SER A 25 1.57 7.46 35.33
CA SER A 25 1.03 8.68 34.72
C SER A 25 1.12 8.64 33.19
N THR A 26 0.37 9.55 32.54
CA THR A 26 0.45 9.74 31.08
C THR A 26 1.85 10.17 30.66
N GLU A 27 2.49 11.04 31.41
CA GLU A 27 3.83 11.54 31.14
C GLU A 27 4.84 10.39 31.17
N GLU A 28 4.78 9.52 32.18
CA GLU A 28 5.64 8.33 32.27
C GLU A 28 5.42 7.37 31.12
N LYS A 29 4.16 7.19 30.64
CA LYS A 29 3.87 6.39 29.44
C LYS A 29 4.52 6.97 28.20
N ILE A 30 4.46 8.29 28.02
CA ILE A 30 5.08 8.99 26.88
C ILE A 30 6.61 8.85 26.92
N GLU A 31 7.24 9.03 28.10
CA GLU A 31 8.66 8.83 28.28
C GLU A 31 9.08 7.39 27.97
N LEU A 32 8.33 6.39 28.44
CA LEU A 32 8.58 4.99 28.12
C LEU A 32 8.40 4.70 26.64
N ALA A 33 7.35 5.23 26.01
CA ALA A 33 7.13 5.07 24.55
C ALA A 33 8.31 5.65 23.75
N ALA A 34 8.93 6.75 24.19
CA ALA A 34 10.10 7.35 23.56
C ALA A 34 11.37 6.48 23.66
N THR A 35 11.37 5.42 24.47
CA THR A 35 12.47 4.45 24.58
C THR A 35 12.31 3.24 23.66
N VAL A 36 11.15 3.07 23.02
CA VAL A 36 10.90 2.00 22.07
C VAL A 36 11.68 2.28 20.78
N VAL A 37 12.40 1.28 20.29
CA VAL A 37 13.31 1.39 19.15
C VAL A 37 13.10 0.21 18.18
N PRO A 38 13.48 0.36 16.89
CA PRO A 38 13.41 -0.74 15.93
C PRO A 38 14.34 -1.89 16.34
N SER A 39 13.97 -3.12 16.01
CA SER A 39 14.91 -4.22 15.90
C SER A 39 15.89 -3.97 14.73
N GLU A 40 17.02 -4.70 14.69
CA GLU A 40 17.99 -4.55 13.60
C GLU A 40 17.38 -4.81 12.22
N LYS A 41 16.52 -5.81 12.11
CA LYS A 41 15.81 -6.11 10.84
C LYS A 41 14.83 -5.01 10.43
N GLN A 42 14.10 -4.42 11.38
CA GLN A 42 13.20 -3.30 11.11
C GLN A 42 13.97 -2.04 10.73
N LEU A 43 15.10 -1.77 11.40
CA LEU A 43 15.97 -0.63 11.05
C LEU A 43 16.50 -0.78 9.62
N ARG A 44 17.04 -1.97 9.25
CA ARG A 44 17.49 -2.26 7.88
C ARG A 44 16.35 -2.04 6.89
N TRP A 45 15.17 -2.61 7.16
CA TRP A 45 14.01 -2.53 6.28
C TRP A 45 13.57 -1.07 6.04
N GLN A 46 13.50 -0.22 7.09
CA GLN A 46 13.15 1.20 6.91
C GLN A 46 14.16 1.95 6.02
N THR A 47 15.42 1.50 5.94
CA THR A 47 16.42 2.13 5.06
C THR A 47 16.24 1.80 3.59
N LEU A 48 15.39 0.84 3.23
CA LEU A 48 15.12 0.48 1.84
C LEU A 48 14.37 1.61 1.11
N GLU A 49 13.49 2.32 1.80
CA GLU A 49 12.67 3.43 1.31
C GLU A 49 11.73 3.05 0.14
N LEU A 50 12.26 2.41 -0.92
CA LEU A 50 11.54 2.07 -2.15
C LEU A 50 11.71 0.59 -2.46
N THR A 51 10.61 -0.15 -2.37
CA THR A 51 10.51 -1.58 -2.64
C THR A 51 9.45 -1.86 -3.71
N ALA A 52 9.56 -2.99 -4.40
CA ALA A 52 8.69 -3.34 -5.51
C ALA A 52 7.83 -4.55 -5.19
N PHE A 53 6.54 -4.45 -5.46
CA PHE A 53 5.64 -5.59 -5.52
C PHE A 53 5.56 -6.10 -6.97
N LEU A 54 5.48 -7.41 -7.15
CA LEU A 54 5.34 -8.07 -8.43
C LEU A 54 4.12 -8.99 -8.37
N HIS A 55 2.94 -8.45 -8.71
CA HIS A 55 1.73 -9.24 -8.86
C HIS A 55 1.77 -9.96 -10.21
N PHE A 56 2.11 -11.22 -10.16
CA PHE A 56 2.18 -12.11 -11.33
C PHE A 56 1.63 -13.48 -10.95
N GLY A 57 0.82 -14.09 -11.80
CA GLY A 57 0.20 -15.37 -11.48
C GLY A 57 -0.95 -15.72 -12.42
N MET A 58 -1.86 -16.59 -11.98
CA MET A 58 -3.02 -17.00 -12.77
C MET A 58 -3.87 -15.79 -13.21
N ASN A 59 -4.01 -14.78 -12.33
CA ASN A 59 -4.82 -13.61 -12.58
C ASN A 59 -4.29 -12.75 -13.74
N THR A 60 -3.00 -12.74 -14.01
CA THR A 60 -2.40 -12.11 -15.20
C THR A 60 -2.97 -12.68 -16.50
N PHE A 61 -3.36 -13.96 -16.52
CA PHE A 61 -3.85 -14.67 -17.72
C PHE A 61 -5.37 -14.77 -17.79
N THR A 62 -6.06 -14.60 -16.67
CA THR A 62 -7.53 -14.69 -16.61
C THR A 62 -8.22 -13.33 -16.63
N GLY A 63 -7.47 -12.25 -16.42
CA GLY A 63 -8.03 -10.90 -16.34
C GLY A 63 -8.80 -10.61 -15.05
N ASN A 64 -8.59 -11.41 -14.00
CA ASN A 64 -9.19 -11.22 -12.69
C ASN A 64 -8.20 -10.55 -11.74
N GLU A 65 -8.71 -9.91 -10.66
CA GLU A 65 -7.87 -9.40 -9.56
C GLU A 65 -7.69 -10.46 -8.46
N TRP A 66 -8.77 -11.09 -8.02
CA TRP A 66 -8.70 -12.09 -6.94
C TRP A 66 -8.77 -13.53 -7.42
N GLY A 67 -9.30 -13.77 -8.63
CA GLY A 67 -9.51 -15.10 -9.17
C GLY A 67 -10.56 -15.90 -8.38
N ASN A 68 -10.85 -17.11 -8.80
CA ASN A 68 -11.87 -17.95 -8.18
C ASN A 68 -11.32 -19.31 -7.69
N GLY A 69 -10.05 -19.60 -7.93
CA GLY A 69 -9.38 -20.84 -7.55
C GLY A 69 -9.80 -22.06 -8.39
N LYS A 70 -10.49 -21.88 -9.52
CA LYS A 70 -11.02 -22.96 -10.36
C LYS A 70 -10.50 -22.91 -11.80
N ASP A 71 -9.67 -21.95 -12.12
CA ASP A 71 -9.10 -21.79 -13.46
C ASP A 71 -8.10 -22.93 -13.75
N SER A 72 -8.04 -23.37 -15.02
CA SER A 72 -7.11 -24.42 -15.39
C SER A 72 -5.66 -23.94 -15.29
N PRO A 73 -4.74 -24.70 -14.66
CA PRO A 73 -3.31 -24.41 -14.69
C PRO A 73 -2.74 -24.21 -16.10
N SER A 74 -3.39 -24.77 -17.11
CA SER A 74 -3.00 -24.63 -18.52
C SER A 74 -3.06 -23.19 -19.05
N LEU A 75 -3.78 -22.29 -18.38
CA LEU A 75 -3.83 -20.87 -18.74
C LEU A 75 -2.53 -20.12 -18.38
N PHE A 76 -1.80 -20.59 -17.38
CA PHE A 76 -0.52 -19.99 -17.01
C PHE A 76 0.56 -20.39 -18.00
N ASN A 77 0.84 -19.53 -18.99
CA ASN A 77 1.81 -19.82 -20.03
C ASN A 77 2.53 -18.55 -20.53
N PRO A 78 3.40 -17.91 -19.71
CA PRO A 78 4.19 -16.78 -20.16
C PRO A 78 5.14 -17.20 -21.28
N THR A 79 5.26 -16.38 -22.32
CA THR A 79 6.01 -16.71 -23.54
C THR A 79 7.50 -16.35 -23.46
N GLU A 80 7.84 -15.34 -22.63
CA GLU A 80 9.17 -14.72 -22.60
C GLU A 80 9.64 -14.42 -21.16
N LEU A 81 9.09 -15.13 -20.15
CA LEU A 81 9.37 -14.82 -18.75
C LEU A 81 10.87 -14.68 -18.48
N ASP A 82 11.25 -13.50 -17.97
CA ASP A 82 12.62 -13.15 -17.62
C ASP A 82 12.69 -12.33 -16.32
N CYS A 83 12.88 -13.00 -15.20
CA CYS A 83 13.03 -12.34 -13.89
C CYS A 83 14.31 -11.46 -13.81
N ARG A 84 15.29 -11.67 -14.67
CA ARG A 84 16.47 -10.78 -14.75
C ARG A 84 16.10 -9.43 -15.33
N GLN A 85 15.21 -9.39 -16.34
CA GLN A 85 14.64 -8.15 -16.87
C GLN A 85 13.88 -7.41 -15.77
N TRP A 86 13.06 -8.11 -14.96
CA TRP A 86 12.35 -7.50 -13.83
C TRP A 86 13.31 -6.83 -12.86
N VAL A 87 14.26 -7.60 -12.32
CA VAL A 87 15.20 -7.10 -11.31
C VAL A 87 16.09 -5.98 -11.86
N LYS A 88 16.51 -6.09 -13.13
CA LYS A 88 17.30 -5.04 -13.76
C LYS A 88 16.52 -3.74 -13.89
N ALA A 89 15.28 -3.78 -14.38
CA ALA A 89 14.40 -2.60 -14.51
C ALA A 89 14.16 -1.93 -13.14
N LEU A 90 13.87 -2.71 -12.11
CA LEU A 90 13.68 -2.24 -10.74
C LEU A 90 14.95 -1.62 -10.16
N LYS A 91 16.08 -2.29 -10.30
CA LYS A 91 17.38 -1.80 -9.78
C LYS A 91 17.81 -0.49 -10.46
N ASP A 92 17.66 -0.40 -11.78
CA ASP A 92 17.97 0.81 -12.54
C ASP A 92 17.05 1.98 -12.13
N ALA A 93 15.83 1.67 -11.66
CA ALA A 93 14.87 2.64 -11.09
C ALA A 93 15.05 2.88 -9.57
N GLY A 94 16.07 2.31 -8.93
CA GLY A 94 16.45 2.61 -7.55
C GLY A 94 15.74 1.78 -6.48
N PHE A 95 14.92 0.80 -6.86
CA PHE A 95 14.31 -0.14 -5.92
C PHE A 95 15.38 -1.01 -5.24
N LYS A 96 15.12 -1.38 -3.99
CA LYS A 96 16.06 -2.12 -3.15
C LYS A 96 15.65 -3.57 -2.90
N MET A 97 14.35 -3.86 -3.02
CA MET A 97 13.78 -5.19 -2.79
C MET A 97 12.68 -5.47 -3.80
N ALA A 98 12.52 -6.74 -4.17
CA ALA A 98 11.40 -7.24 -4.97
C ALA A 98 10.64 -8.31 -4.20
N ILE A 99 9.33 -8.16 -4.06
CA ILE A 99 8.42 -9.09 -3.39
C ILE A 99 7.50 -9.70 -4.44
N LEU A 100 7.50 -11.03 -4.56
CA LEU A 100 6.66 -11.76 -5.52
C LEU A 100 5.41 -12.30 -4.84
N THR A 101 4.24 -12.17 -5.48
CA THR A 101 3.04 -12.92 -5.10
C THR A 101 3.22 -14.40 -5.45
N ALA A 102 3.97 -15.14 -4.61
CA ALA A 102 4.25 -16.55 -4.85
C ALA A 102 2.95 -17.40 -4.93
N LYS A 103 1.94 -17.04 -4.14
CA LYS A 103 0.55 -17.53 -4.22
C LYS A 103 -0.40 -16.39 -3.86
N HIS A 104 -1.30 -16.02 -4.77
CA HIS A 104 -2.39 -15.07 -4.49
C HIS A 104 -3.66 -15.79 -3.99
N HIS A 105 -4.77 -15.09 -3.78
CA HIS A 105 -6.03 -15.62 -3.22
C HIS A 105 -6.65 -16.77 -4.02
N ASP A 106 -6.40 -16.83 -5.34
CA ASP A 106 -6.84 -17.93 -6.20
C ASP A 106 -6.19 -19.27 -5.83
N GLY A 107 -5.06 -19.26 -5.10
CA GLY A 107 -4.36 -20.45 -4.63
C GLY A 107 -3.31 -21.01 -5.60
N PHE A 108 -3.10 -20.40 -6.79
CA PHE A 108 -2.12 -20.88 -7.75
C PHE A 108 -0.68 -20.61 -7.28
N CYS A 109 0.10 -21.68 -7.16
CA CYS A 109 1.48 -21.60 -6.68
C CYS A 109 2.47 -21.44 -7.81
N LEU A 110 3.31 -20.40 -7.75
CA LEU A 110 4.33 -20.09 -8.76
C LEU A 110 5.63 -20.89 -8.60
N TRP A 111 5.68 -21.89 -7.74
CA TRP A 111 6.83 -22.76 -7.47
C TRP A 111 6.45 -24.23 -7.51
N GLN A 112 7.47 -25.09 -7.53
CA GLN A 112 7.32 -26.55 -7.50
C GLN A 112 6.91 -27.02 -6.09
N THR A 113 5.67 -26.72 -5.68
CA THR A 113 5.14 -27.14 -4.38
C THR A 113 4.76 -28.61 -4.37
N GLU A 114 4.88 -29.26 -3.20
CA GLU A 114 4.39 -30.60 -2.95
C GLU A 114 2.99 -30.60 -2.30
N THR A 115 2.42 -29.42 -2.04
CA THR A 115 1.20 -29.30 -1.24
C THR A 115 -0.08 -29.31 -2.07
N THR A 116 -0.03 -28.91 -3.34
CA THR A 116 -1.18 -28.84 -4.24
C THR A 116 -0.79 -29.12 -5.68
N GLU A 117 -1.75 -29.59 -6.47
CA GLU A 117 -1.62 -29.70 -7.93
C GLU A 117 -1.93 -28.37 -8.64
N TYR A 118 -2.50 -27.38 -7.96
CA TYR A 118 -2.79 -26.07 -8.52
C TYR A 118 -1.53 -25.18 -8.49
N CYS A 119 -0.59 -25.50 -9.39
CA CYS A 119 0.72 -24.87 -9.44
C CYS A 119 1.35 -24.96 -10.84
N VAL A 120 2.48 -24.29 -11.02
CA VAL A 120 3.25 -24.22 -12.28
C VAL A 120 3.63 -25.59 -12.83
N ARG A 121 3.72 -26.66 -12.00
CA ARG A 121 4.01 -28.03 -12.46
C ARG A 121 2.97 -28.53 -13.46
N ASN A 122 1.72 -28.13 -13.30
CA ASN A 122 0.61 -28.54 -14.15
C ASN A 122 0.29 -27.53 -15.26
N SER A 123 1.12 -26.50 -15.44
CA SER A 123 1.05 -25.56 -16.55
C SER A 123 1.88 -26.05 -17.75
N PRO A 124 1.58 -25.58 -18.99
CA PRO A 124 2.43 -25.87 -20.15
C PRO A 124 3.77 -25.13 -20.11
N TRP A 125 3.89 -24.09 -19.29
CA TRP A 125 5.09 -23.27 -19.21
C TRP A 125 6.31 -24.10 -18.84
N LYS A 126 7.38 -23.99 -19.67
CA LYS A 126 8.61 -24.80 -19.56
C LYS A 126 8.35 -26.31 -19.40
N GLY A 127 7.24 -26.81 -19.95
CA GLY A 127 6.84 -28.22 -19.84
C GLY A 127 6.58 -28.65 -18.39
N GLY A 128 6.04 -27.78 -17.57
CA GLY A 128 5.76 -28.02 -16.14
C GLY A 128 6.99 -27.96 -15.22
N LYS A 129 8.17 -27.58 -15.72
CA LYS A 129 9.42 -27.54 -14.96
C LYS A 129 9.81 -26.12 -14.48
N GLY A 130 9.00 -25.12 -14.81
CA GLY A 130 9.25 -23.74 -14.43
C GLY A 130 9.09 -23.52 -12.91
N ASP A 131 9.77 -22.50 -12.39
CA ASP A 131 9.71 -22.08 -10.99
C ASP A 131 10.02 -20.58 -10.94
N VAL A 132 8.96 -19.75 -10.91
CA VAL A 132 9.11 -18.29 -10.96
C VAL A 132 9.79 -17.76 -9.70
N VAL A 133 9.49 -18.38 -8.54
CA VAL A 133 10.08 -17.98 -7.25
C VAL A 133 11.61 -18.18 -7.31
N ARG A 134 12.05 -19.30 -7.87
CA ARG A 134 13.49 -19.59 -8.05
C ARG A 134 14.14 -18.60 -9.01
N GLU A 135 13.52 -18.37 -10.17
CA GLU A 135 14.09 -17.48 -11.18
C GLU A 135 14.22 -16.04 -10.63
N LEU A 136 13.24 -15.57 -9.85
CA LEU A 136 13.34 -14.25 -9.23
C LEU A 136 14.38 -14.22 -8.10
N SER A 137 14.41 -15.22 -7.22
CA SER A 137 15.38 -15.24 -6.11
C SER A 137 16.83 -15.29 -6.61
N GLU A 138 17.08 -16.04 -7.67
CA GLU A 138 18.40 -16.11 -8.32
C GLU A 138 18.77 -14.78 -9.01
N ALA A 139 17.81 -14.14 -9.70
CA ALA A 139 18.01 -12.82 -10.29
C ALA A 139 18.28 -11.75 -9.21
N CYS A 140 17.53 -11.75 -8.12
CA CYS A 140 17.77 -10.83 -7.00
C CYS A 140 19.18 -11.00 -6.42
N LYS A 141 19.59 -12.24 -6.22
CA LYS A 141 20.96 -12.56 -5.75
C LYS A 141 22.03 -12.09 -6.74
N GLU A 142 21.84 -12.31 -8.03
CA GLU A 142 22.78 -11.89 -9.07
C GLU A 142 22.98 -10.38 -9.11
N PHE A 143 21.86 -9.62 -9.04
CA PHE A 143 21.90 -8.17 -9.11
C PHE A 143 22.10 -7.49 -7.75
N GLY A 144 22.20 -8.23 -6.64
CA GLY A 144 22.36 -7.69 -5.30
C GLY A 144 21.14 -6.88 -4.85
N MET A 145 19.92 -7.37 -5.13
CA MET A 145 18.64 -6.87 -4.68
C MET A 145 18.10 -7.77 -3.56
N GLU A 146 17.43 -7.21 -2.56
CA GLU A 146 16.75 -8.02 -1.55
C GLU A 146 15.53 -8.72 -2.15
N PHE A 147 15.21 -9.91 -1.63
CA PHE A 147 14.11 -10.75 -2.11
C PHE A 147 13.08 -10.97 -1.01
N GLY A 148 11.81 -10.78 -1.34
CA GLY A 148 10.67 -11.06 -0.48
C GLY A 148 9.64 -11.96 -1.16
N VAL A 149 8.77 -12.55 -0.35
CA VAL A 149 7.68 -13.41 -0.81
C VAL A 149 6.36 -12.96 -0.19
N TYR A 150 5.33 -12.90 -1.01
CA TYR A 150 3.94 -12.81 -0.57
C TYR A 150 3.32 -14.20 -0.66
N LEU A 151 2.70 -14.65 0.41
CA LEU A 151 1.91 -15.88 0.48
C LEU A 151 0.53 -15.56 1.03
N SER A 152 -0.50 -15.57 0.15
CA SER A 152 -1.87 -15.28 0.58
C SER A 152 -2.33 -16.26 1.67
N PRO A 153 -2.78 -15.76 2.83
CA PRO A 153 -3.44 -16.59 3.83
C PRO A 153 -4.79 -17.12 3.33
N TRP A 154 -5.52 -16.31 2.55
CA TRP A 154 -6.73 -16.75 1.90
C TRP A 154 -6.42 -17.65 0.70
N ASP A 155 -7.17 -18.76 0.56
CA ASP A 155 -6.97 -19.72 -0.51
C ASP A 155 -8.33 -20.19 -1.05
N ARG A 156 -8.64 -19.79 -2.27
CA ARG A 156 -9.91 -20.09 -2.94
C ARG A 156 -9.90 -21.43 -3.68
N ASN A 157 -8.75 -22.14 -3.69
CA ASN A 157 -8.59 -23.47 -4.29
C ASN A 157 -8.52 -24.60 -3.26
N ALA A 158 -7.82 -24.40 -2.13
CA ALA A 158 -7.56 -25.44 -1.18
C ALA A 158 -8.86 -25.97 -0.52
N GLU A 159 -9.19 -27.24 -0.75
CA GLU A 159 -10.39 -27.87 -0.18
C GLU A 159 -10.40 -27.88 1.36
N CYS A 160 -9.21 -27.91 1.98
CA CYS A 160 -9.07 -27.86 3.44
C CYS A 160 -9.17 -26.45 4.03
N TYR A 161 -9.33 -25.39 3.21
CA TYR A 161 -9.52 -24.05 3.74
C TYR A 161 -10.81 -23.98 4.59
N GLY A 162 -10.73 -23.34 5.76
CA GLY A 162 -11.83 -23.32 6.74
C GLY A 162 -11.90 -24.57 7.61
N ASP A 163 -11.00 -25.55 7.41
CA ASP A 163 -10.71 -26.60 8.40
C ASP A 163 -9.47 -26.17 9.20
N TYR A 164 -9.72 -25.67 10.40
CA TYR A 164 -8.72 -24.98 11.21
C TYR A 164 -7.37 -25.71 11.31
N PRO A 165 -7.25 -26.98 11.75
CA PRO A 165 -5.92 -27.58 11.89
C PRO A 165 -5.33 -28.01 10.54
N ALA A 166 -6.15 -28.49 9.61
CA ALA A 166 -5.67 -29.03 8.34
C ALA A 166 -5.10 -27.91 7.45
N TYR A 167 -5.79 -26.78 7.34
CA TYR A 167 -5.30 -25.66 6.53
C TYR A 167 -4.08 -24.98 7.15
N ASN A 168 -4.03 -24.80 8.47
CA ASN A 168 -2.83 -24.24 9.11
C ASN A 168 -1.59 -25.12 8.86
N ALA A 169 -1.74 -26.45 8.93
CA ALA A 169 -0.65 -27.37 8.57
C ALA A 169 -0.27 -27.28 7.08
N PHE A 170 -1.25 -27.16 6.20
CA PHE A 170 -1.04 -26.96 4.76
C PHE A 170 -0.29 -25.65 4.48
N PHE A 171 -0.75 -24.54 5.05
CA PHE A 171 -0.16 -23.22 4.89
C PHE A 171 1.29 -23.16 5.42
N ILE A 172 1.55 -23.72 6.60
CA ILE A 172 2.90 -23.79 7.18
C ILE A 172 3.84 -24.63 6.31
N ARG A 173 3.37 -25.72 5.66
CA ARG A 173 4.19 -26.47 4.70
C ARG A 173 4.57 -25.62 3.50
N GLN A 174 3.62 -24.89 2.88
CA GLN A 174 3.90 -23.97 1.78
C GLN A 174 4.93 -22.90 2.19
N LEU A 175 4.71 -22.29 3.34
CA LEU A 175 5.63 -21.30 3.91
C LEU A 175 7.03 -21.89 4.14
N THR A 176 7.12 -23.12 4.69
CA THR A 176 8.39 -23.81 4.90
C THR A 176 9.14 -24.05 3.58
N GLU A 177 8.42 -24.44 2.53
CA GLU A 177 9.02 -24.58 1.19
C GLU A 177 9.65 -23.27 0.71
N LEU A 178 8.91 -22.17 0.81
CA LEU A 178 9.37 -20.84 0.38
C LEU A 178 10.56 -20.35 1.21
N LEU A 179 10.59 -20.62 2.51
CA LEU A 179 11.63 -20.14 3.40
C LEU A 179 12.91 -21.02 3.42
N THR A 180 12.87 -22.21 2.82
CA THR A 180 14.01 -23.15 2.83
C THR A 180 14.63 -23.41 1.47
N LYS A 181 13.89 -23.20 0.37
CA LYS A 181 14.32 -23.60 -0.98
C LYS A 181 14.96 -22.47 -1.81
N TYR A 182 14.80 -21.18 -1.40
CA TYR A 182 15.07 -20.01 -2.27
C TYR A 182 16.11 -19.03 -1.70
N GLY A 183 16.91 -19.47 -0.72
CA GLY A 183 17.95 -18.65 -0.11
C GLY A 183 17.41 -17.67 0.93
N ASN A 184 18.02 -16.49 1.00
CA ASN A 184 17.64 -15.47 1.98
C ASN A 184 16.35 -14.77 1.56
N VAL A 185 15.38 -14.71 2.46
CA VAL A 185 14.13 -13.97 2.32
C VAL A 185 14.18 -12.79 3.28
N SER A 186 14.07 -11.57 2.76
CA SER A 186 14.17 -10.34 3.55
C SER A 186 12.83 -9.88 4.10
N GLU A 187 11.73 -10.25 3.43
CA GLU A 187 10.36 -9.94 3.84
C GLU A 187 9.40 -11.07 3.50
N VAL A 188 8.52 -11.38 4.45
CA VAL A 188 7.37 -12.28 4.25
C VAL A 188 6.09 -11.46 4.41
N TRP A 189 5.36 -11.35 3.32
CA TRP A 189 4.17 -10.52 3.23
C TRP A 189 2.89 -11.36 3.25
N PHE A 190 1.97 -11.05 4.14
CA PHE A 190 0.67 -11.70 4.28
C PHE A 190 -0.45 -10.69 4.13
N ASP A 191 -1.38 -10.99 3.23
CA ASP A 191 -2.56 -10.17 3.02
C ASP A 191 -3.55 -10.23 4.20
N GLY A 192 -4.20 -9.11 4.47
CA GLY A 192 -5.30 -9.02 5.43
C GLY A 192 -6.63 -9.47 4.84
N ALA A 193 -6.79 -9.50 3.51
CA ALA A 193 -8.00 -9.95 2.86
C ALA A 193 -8.24 -11.44 3.10
N CYS A 194 -9.40 -11.77 3.63
CA CYS A 194 -9.76 -13.11 4.04
C CYS A 194 -11.28 -13.27 4.03
N ALA A 195 -11.78 -14.21 3.22
CA ALA A 195 -13.19 -14.54 3.14
C ALA A 195 -13.41 -16.05 3.16
N GLU A 196 -14.54 -16.52 2.64
CA GLU A 196 -14.87 -17.94 2.56
C GLU A 196 -14.00 -18.64 1.50
N GLY A 197 -13.64 -19.90 1.79
CA GLY A 197 -12.98 -20.79 0.85
C GLY A 197 -13.98 -21.54 -0.04
N PRO A 198 -13.50 -22.51 -0.84
CA PRO A 198 -14.34 -23.27 -1.79
C PRO A 198 -15.46 -24.06 -1.10
N ASN A 199 -15.34 -24.32 0.20
CA ASN A 199 -16.34 -25.03 1.02
C ASN A 199 -17.30 -24.08 1.77
N GLY A 200 -17.23 -22.75 1.52
CA GLY A 200 -18.07 -21.74 2.17
C GLY A 200 -17.71 -21.45 3.64
N ARG A 201 -16.52 -21.84 4.09
CA ARG A 201 -16.05 -21.61 5.47
C ARG A 201 -14.94 -20.57 5.48
N ARG A 202 -14.88 -19.79 6.57
CA ARG A 202 -13.75 -18.91 6.88
C ARG A 202 -12.69 -19.65 7.68
N GLN A 203 -11.43 -19.30 7.45
CA GLN A 203 -10.29 -19.88 8.16
C GLN A 203 -10.01 -19.11 9.47
N VAL A 204 -9.56 -19.84 10.48
CA VAL A 204 -8.93 -19.30 11.68
C VAL A 204 -7.45 -19.64 11.62
N TYR A 205 -6.59 -18.63 11.58
CA TYR A 205 -5.14 -18.80 11.40
C TYR A 205 -4.42 -18.98 12.73
N ASP A 206 -3.46 -19.90 12.76
CA ASP A 206 -2.52 -20.08 13.88
C ASP A 206 -1.31 -19.14 13.69
N TRP A 207 -1.55 -17.84 13.84
CA TRP A 207 -0.49 -16.84 13.69
C TRP A 207 0.73 -17.10 14.56
N PRO A 208 0.62 -17.55 15.83
CA PRO A 208 1.78 -17.92 16.63
C PRO A 208 2.67 -18.97 15.98
N ALA A 209 2.09 -20.04 15.42
CA ALA A 209 2.85 -21.08 14.72
C ALA A 209 3.44 -20.58 13.40
N ILE A 210 2.70 -19.76 12.65
CA ILE A 210 3.14 -19.16 11.38
C ILE A 210 4.35 -18.24 11.63
N LEU A 211 4.24 -17.29 12.57
CA LEU A 211 5.34 -16.36 12.90
C LEU A 211 6.56 -17.09 13.46
N LYS A 212 6.35 -18.10 14.32
CA LYS A 212 7.43 -18.96 14.83
C LYS A 212 8.19 -19.64 13.70
N THR A 213 7.49 -20.12 12.67
CA THR A 213 8.13 -20.76 11.50
C THR A 213 9.06 -19.77 10.79
N ILE A 214 8.59 -18.53 10.54
CA ILE A 214 9.40 -17.50 9.90
C ILE A 214 10.63 -17.14 10.75
N HIS A 215 10.41 -16.81 12.03
CA HIS A 215 11.50 -16.41 12.92
C HIS A 215 12.55 -17.51 13.13
N THR A 216 12.16 -18.78 12.92
CA THR A 216 13.08 -19.93 13.01
C THR A 216 13.88 -20.11 11.73
N LEU A 217 13.22 -20.02 10.56
CA LEU A 217 13.83 -20.33 9.27
C LEU A 217 14.53 -19.13 8.62
N GLN A 218 14.00 -17.91 8.85
CA GLN A 218 14.50 -16.65 8.30
C GLN A 218 14.45 -15.57 9.40
N PRO A 219 15.33 -15.63 10.42
CA PRO A 219 15.30 -14.74 11.59
C PRO A 219 15.46 -13.26 11.24
N ASP A 220 16.13 -12.96 10.13
CA ASP A 220 16.36 -11.60 9.65
C ASP A 220 15.25 -11.07 8.73
N ALA A 221 14.26 -11.89 8.37
CA ALA A 221 13.10 -11.45 7.60
C ALA A 221 12.17 -10.58 8.47
N VAL A 222 11.67 -9.48 7.92
CA VAL A 222 10.52 -8.78 8.50
C VAL A 222 9.22 -9.45 8.06
N THR A 223 8.19 -9.34 8.89
CA THR A 223 6.84 -9.85 8.60
C THR A 223 5.88 -8.69 8.42
N ALA A 224 5.18 -8.65 7.29
CA ALA A 224 4.20 -7.64 6.89
C ALA A 224 2.95 -8.35 6.33
N ILE A 225 1.81 -7.83 6.32
CA ILE A 225 1.16 -6.79 7.11
C ILE A 225 0.33 -7.44 8.23
N MET A 226 0.00 -8.72 8.07
CA MET A 226 -0.50 -9.58 9.14
C MET A 226 0.64 -10.15 10.01
N GLY A 227 1.81 -9.51 9.96
CA GLY A 227 2.98 -9.82 10.78
C GLY A 227 3.11 -8.93 12.02
N ASP A 228 4.25 -9.03 12.69
CA ASP A 228 4.54 -8.30 13.93
C ASP A 228 5.70 -7.30 13.80
N ASP A 229 6.21 -7.07 12.58
CA ASP A 229 7.32 -6.16 12.31
C ASP A 229 6.90 -4.91 11.54
N VAL A 230 6.00 -5.05 10.56
CA VAL A 230 5.59 -3.99 9.64
C VAL A 230 4.07 -3.98 9.53
N ARG A 231 3.44 -2.82 9.66
CA ARG A 231 2.01 -2.67 9.52
C ARG A 231 1.63 -2.07 8.17
N TRP A 232 0.45 -2.41 7.71
CA TRP A 232 -0.19 -1.71 6.61
C TRP A 232 -0.50 -0.26 6.97
N VAL A 233 -0.32 0.66 6.01
CA VAL A 233 -0.61 2.08 6.23
C VAL A 233 -2.09 2.37 6.41
N GLY A 234 -2.99 1.51 5.89
CA GLY A 234 -4.43 1.63 6.02
C GLY A 234 -5.16 2.09 4.76
N ASN A 235 -4.47 2.21 3.62
CA ASN A 235 -5.04 2.49 2.31
C ASN A 235 -4.10 1.98 1.23
N GLU A 236 -4.61 1.81 0.01
CA GLU A 236 -3.84 1.44 -1.18
C GLU A 236 -3.68 2.59 -2.18
N GLY A 237 -3.90 3.81 -1.72
CA GLY A 237 -3.75 5.04 -2.51
C GLY A 237 -2.34 5.59 -2.58
N GLY A 238 -1.40 4.99 -1.87
CA GLY A 238 -0.03 5.48 -1.82
C GLY A 238 0.21 6.60 -0.79
N VAL A 239 -0.66 6.74 0.22
CA VAL A 239 -0.67 7.89 1.13
C VAL A 239 -0.39 7.48 2.58
N GLY A 240 0.77 7.85 3.09
CA GLY A 240 1.09 7.82 4.52
C GLY A 240 0.40 8.96 5.26
N ARG A 241 0.17 8.78 6.55
CA ARG A 241 -0.43 9.82 7.41
C ARG A 241 0.45 11.07 7.45
N GLU A 242 -0.16 12.21 7.60
CA GLU A 242 0.60 13.46 7.83
C GLU A 242 1.44 13.35 9.11
N THR A 243 0.87 12.76 10.16
CA THR A 243 1.55 12.46 11.42
C THR A 243 1.79 10.96 11.53
N GLU A 244 2.89 10.48 10.97
CA GLU A 244 3.20 9.04 10.90
C GLU A 244 4.18 8.63 11.99
N TRP A 245 3.73 7.76 12.89
CA TRP A 245 4.49 7.21 13.99
C TRP A 245 4.92 5.78 13.73
N SER A 246 6.20 5.48 13.94
CA SER A 246 6.67 4.10 14.04
C SER A 246 6.39 3.50 15.42
N VAL A 247 6.29 4.34 16.47
CA VAL A 247 5.87 3.89 17.81
C VAL A 247 4.35 4.08 17.94
N THR A 248 3.60 2.99 17.95
CA THR A 248 2.13 2.99 17.92
C THR A 248 1.51 2.25 19.09
N ALA A 249 0.27 2.64 19.45
CA ALA A 249 -0.60 1.90 20.37
C ALA A 249 -1.36 0.76 19.66
N PHE A 250 -1.23 0.64 18.33
CA PHE A 250 -1.88 -0.40 17.55
C PHE A 250 -1.13 -1.73 17.71
N THR A 251 -1.80 -2.71 18.32
CA THR A 251 -1.25 -4.06 18.51
C THR A 251 -1.31 -4.84 17.20
N PRO A 252 -0.24 -5.51 16.78
CA PRO A 252 -0.26 -6.38 15.59
C PRO A 252 -1.43 -7.36 15.61
N GLU A 253 -2.22 -7.40 14.53
CA GLU A 253 -3.45 -8.21 14.47
C GLU A 253 -3.20 -9.71 14.55
N SER A 254 -1.98 -10.14 14.24
CA SER A 254 -1.51 -11.51 14.43
C SER A 254 -1.34 -11.93 15.90
N TYR A 255 -1.41 -11.00 16.85
CA TYR A 255 -1.34 -11.33 18.27
C TYR A 255 -2.74 -11.62 18.84
N GLU A 256 -2.87 -12.69 19.61
CA GLU A 256 -4.15 -13.09 20.26
C GLU A 256 -4.79 -11.96 21.11
N ARG A 257 -3.95 -11.08 21.68
CA ARG A 257 -4.40 -9.94 22.49
C ARG A 257 -4.77 -8.68 21.68
N ALA A 258 -4.56 -8.69 20.36
CA ALA A 258 -4.80 -7.51 19.51
C ALA A 258 -6.22 -6.96 19.65
N ALA A 259 -7.22 -7.85 19.56
CA ALA A 259 -8.62 -7.46 19.66
C ALA A 259 -8.93 -6.75 20.99
N CYS A 260 -8.28 -7.14 22.10
CA CYS A 260 -8.50 -6.51 23.40
C CYS A 260 -8.05 -5.04 23.40
N GLN A 261 -6.80 -4.76 23.01
CA GLN A 261 -6.30 -3.38 23.02
C GLN A 261 -6.92 -2.52 21.91
N ASN A 262 -6.94 -3.03 20.67
CA ASN A 262 -7.39 -2.26 19.51
C ASN A 262 -8.89 -1.90 19.65
N ASN A 263 -9.74 -2.84 20.11
CA ASN A 263 -11.16 -2.56 20.37
C ASN A 263 -11.37 -1.59 21.54
N ASN A 264 -10.59 -1.73 22.63
CA ASN A 264 -10.69 -0.81 23.77
C ASN A 264 -10.31 0.62 23.37
N LEU A 265 -9.33 0.79 22.49
CA LEU A 265 -8.91 2.08 21.96
C LEU A 265 -9.78 2.55 20.78
N ARG A 266 -10.62 1.67 20.24
CA ARG A 266 -11.43 1.91 19.03
C ARG A 266 -10.59 2.33 17.83
N ILE A 267 -9.47 1.64 17.63
CA ILE A 267 -8.55 1.86 16.51
C ILE A 267 -8.45 0.63 15.62
N THR A 268 -8.20 0.90 14.35
CA THR A 268 -7.87 -0.09 13.31
C THR A 268 -6.60 0.35 12.60
N GLY A 269 -6.03 -0.49 11.74
CA GLY A 269 -4.94 -0.10 10.86
C GLY A 269 -5.23 1.13 9.99
N MET A 270 -6.52 1.44 9.76
CA MET A 270 -6.98 2.60 8.97
C MET A 270 -7.13 3.89 9.79
N SER A 271 -7.06 3.85 11.12
CA SER A 271 -7.25 5.03 11.98
C SER A 271 -6.25 6.14 11.66
N LYS A 272 -6.71 7.40 11.72
CA LYS A 272 -5.93 8.60 11.31
C LYS A 272 -4.71 8.86 12.18
N ASP A 273 -4.70 8.45 13.43
CA ASP A 273 -3.57 8.54 14.35
C ASP A 273 -3.42 7.23 15.13
N LEU A 274 -2.21 6.70 15.22
CA LEU A 274 -1.90 5.45 15.92
C LEU A 274 -0.85 5.64 17.03
N GLY A 275 -0.32 6.85 17.18
CA GLY A 275 0.75 7.14 18.12
C GLY A 275 0.56 8.43 18.91
N SER A 276 -0.60 9.09 18.89
CA SER A 276 -0.84 10.34 19.63
C SER A 276 -0.67 10.18 21.14
N ARG A 277 -0.37 11.28 21.83
CA ARG A 277 -0.33 11.33 23.30
C ARG A 277 -1.63 10.84 23.91
N GLU A 278 -2.77 11.17 23.29
CA GLU A 278 -4.09 10.74 23.76
C GLU A 278 -4.27 9.22 23.70
N LEU A 279 -3.83 8.58 22.62
CA LEU A 279 -3.84 7.12 22.50
C LEU A 279 -2.87 6.47 23.48
N LEU A 280 -1.66 7.00 23.59
CA LEU A 280 -0.64 6.47 24.52
C LEU A 280 -1.13 6.53 25.97
N ALA A 281 -1.85 7.58 26.37
CA ALA A 281 -2.42 7.71 27.71
C ALA A 281 -3.37 6.54 28.06
N LYS A 282 -4.13 6.06 27.06
CA LYS A 282 -5.13 4.98 27.20
C LYS A 282 -4.54 3.59 26.94
N ALA A 283 -3.42 3.50 26.21
CA ALA A 283 -2.80 2.23 25.80
C ALA A 283 -2.26 1.43 27.00
N GLN A 284 -2.24 0.11 26.86
CA GLN A 284 -1.59 -0.82 27.79
C GLN A 284 -0.17 -1.19 27.33
N GLU A 285 0.07 -1.15 26.01
CA GLU A 285 1.37 -1.46 25.41
C GLU A 285 1.58 -0.65 24.13
N VAL A 286 2.83 -0.54 23.71
CA VAL A 286 3.24 0.12 22.47
C VAL A 286 4.30 -0.70 21.75
N PHE A 287 4.35 -0.54 20.44
CA PHE A 287 5.22 -1.31 19.55
C PHE A 287 5.97 -0.38 18.60
N TRP A 288 7.22 -0.74 18.27
CA TRP A 288 7.83 -0.25 17.05
C TRP A 288 7.20 -1.01 15.87
N TYR A 289 6.29 -0.36 15.18
CA TYR A 289 5.48 -0.96 14.14
C TYR A 289 5.34 0.02 12.96
N PRO A 290 6.43 0.20 12.18
CA PRO A 290 6.48 1.16 11.08
C PRO A 290 5.52 0.77 9.97
N SER A 291 5.10 1.77 9.18
CA SER A 291 4.15 1.56 8.09
C SER A 291 4.82 1.23 6.78
N GLU A 292 4.21 0.34 6.04
CA GLU A 292 4.39 0.13 4.61
C GLU A 292 3.23 0.75 3.85
N VAL A 293 3.54 1.47 2.80
CA VAL A 293 2.59 2.11 1.90
C VAL A 293 2.62 1.34 0.58
N ASP A 294 1.64 0.52 0.36
CA ASP A 294 1.45 -0.23 -0.87
C ASP A 294 0.54 0.52 -1.85
N VAL A 295 0.88 0.47 -3.11
CA VAL A 295 0.11 1.08 -4.20
C VAL A 295 0.52 0.47 -5.54
N SER A 296 -0.43 0.32 -6.46
CA SER A 296 -0.11 -0.16 -7.81
C SER A 296 0.19 1.00 -8.76
N ILE A 297 1.15 0.81 -9.67
CA ILE A 297 1.44 1.75 -10.77
C ILE A 297 0.31 1.81 -11.80
N ARG A 298 -0.56 0.80 -11.82
CA ARG A 298 -1.74 0.65 -12.67
C ARG A 298 -3.01 0.68 -11.81
N PRO A 299 -4.21 0.83 -12.39
CA PRO A 299 -5.47 0.74 -11.62
C PRO A 299 -5.65 -0.59 -10.91
N GLY A 300 -5.32 -1.72 -11.56
CA GLY A 300 -5.34 -3.05 -10.98
C GLY A 300 -4.00 -3.47 -10.35
N TRP A 301 -4.04 -4.55 -9.55
CA TRP A 301 -2.84 -5.18 -9.00
C TRP A 301 -2.15 -6.09 -10.03
N PHE A 302 -2.92 -6.83 -10.82
CA PHE A 302 -2.40 -7.61 -11.94
C PHE A 302 -2.36 -6.80 -13.23
N TYR A 303 -1.53 -7.23 -14.18
CA TYR A 303 -1.43 -6.59 -15.49
C TYR A 303 -2.69 -6.84 -16.34
N HIS A 304 -3.20 -5.77 -16.94
CA HIS A 304 -4.25 -5.81 -17.95
C HIS A 304 -3.87 -4.88 -19.11
N SER A 305 -3.84 -5.40 -20.34
CA SER A 305 -3.41 -4.62 -21.52
C SER A 305 -4.26 -3.37 -21.78
N TYR A 306 -5.55 -3.38 -21.43
CA TYR A 306 -6.43 -2.21 -21.55
C TYR A 306 -6.07 -1.07 -20.56
N GLN A 307 -5.19 -1.32 -19.59
CA GLN A 307 -4.68 -0.32 -18.64
C GLN A 307 -3.36 0.32 -19.08
N ASP A 308 -2.83 0.01 -20.27
CA ASP A 308 -1.55 0.55 -20.73
C ASP A 308 -1.54 2.08 -20.84
N THR A 309 -2.70 2.69 -21.11
CA THR A 309 -2.88 4.14 -21.12
C THR A 309 -3.22 4.76 -19.75
N GLN A 310 -3.34 3.92 -18.72
CA GLN A 310 -3.75 4.33 -17.37
C GLN A 310 -2.63 4.18 -16.33
N VAL A 311 -1.40 3.97 -16.79
CA VAL A 311 -0.22 3.97 -15.90
C VAL A 311 -0.10 5.34 -15.22
N ARG A 312 0.10 5.35 -13.89
CA ARG A 312 0.19 6.59 -13.10
C ARG A 312 1.16 7.59 -13.73
N SER A 313 0.79 8.86 -13.70
CA SER A 313 1.66 9.94 -14.19
C SER A 313 2.91 10.09 -13.30
N LEU A 314 3.96 10.71 -13.83
CA LEU A 314 5.13 11.07 -13.02
C LEU A 314 4.74 11.98 -11.85
N GLU A 315 3.86 12.96 -12.07
CA GLU A 315 3.36 13.87 -11.05
C GLU A 315 2.74 13.07 -9.86
N ASN A 316 1.85 12.11 -10.17
CA ASN A 316 1.22 11.29 -9.14
C ASN A 316 2.24 10.40 -8.39
N LEU A 317 3.19 9.77 -9.08
CA LEU A 317 4.23 8.97 -8.43
C LEU A 317 5.17 9.81 -7.56
N VAL A 318 5.46 11.04 -7.96
CA VAL A 318 6.22 12.01 -7.15
C VAL A 318 5.42 12.39 -5.90
N ASP A 319 4.12 12.66 -6.03
CA ASP A 319 3.25 12.95 -4.88
C ASP A 319 3.21 11.76 -3.90
N ILE A 320 3.06 10.53 -4.41
CA ILE A 320 3.14 9.29 -3.64
C ILE A 320 4.49 9.18 -2.90
N TYR A 321 5.62 9.45 -3.57
CA TYR A 321 6.94 9.40 -2.93
C TYR A 321 7.05 10.38 -1.74
N TYR A 322 6.57 11.61 -1.91
CA TYR A 322 6.55 12.59 -0.82
C TYR A 322 5.57 12.21 0.30
N LYS A 323 4.44 11.59 -0.03
CA LYS A 323 3.42 11.16 0.94
C LYS A 323 3.66 9.79 1.58
N SER A 324 4.65 9.04 1.13
CA SER A 324 5.05 7.75 1.71
C SER A 324 6.44 7.83 2.33
N VAL A 325 7.50 7.79 1.51
CA VAL A 325 8.90 7.88 1.97
C VAL A 325 9.15 9.20 2.70
N GLY A 326 8.57 10.29 2.19
CA GLY A 326 8.64 11.62 2.82
C GLY A 326 7.79 11.76 4.10
N ARG A 327 7.08 10.72 4.52
CA ARG A 327 6.27 10.65 5.75
C ARG A 327 6.61 9.42 6.59
N ASN A 328 7.89 9.12 6.74
CA ASN A 328 8.40 8.06 7.62
C ASN A 328 7.92 6.63 7.30
N SER A 329 7.53 6.35 6.05
CA SER A 329 7.07 5.02 5.59
C SER A 329 8.02 4.44 4.55
N VAL A 330 7.93 3.13 4.32
CA VAL A 330 8.52 2.49 3.14
C VAL A 330 7.46 2.41 2.05
N LEU A 331 7.81 2.75 0.82
CA LEU A 331 6.92 2.63 -0.34
C LEU A 331 7.11 1.27 -1.00
N LEU A 332 6.03 0.50 -1.06
CA LEU A 332 5.90 -0.75 -1.81
C LEU A 332 5.09 -0.48 -3.08
N LEU A 333 5.77 -0.18 -4.19
CA LEU A 333 5.13 0.09 -5.47
C LEU A 333 4.95 -1.20 -6.26
N ASN A 334 3.72 -1.53 -6.63
CA ASN A 334 3.45 -2.69 -7.47
C ASN A 334 3.68 -2.37 -8.95
N ILE A 335 4.50 -3.20 -9.59
CA ILE A 335 4.82 -3.14 -11.02
C ILE A 335 4.55 -4.54 -11.60
N PRO A 336 3.28 -4.81 -12.06
CA PRO A 336 2.89 -6.15 -12.45
C PRO A 336 3.50 -6.55 -13.80
N PRO A 337 4.20 -7.69 -13.89
CA PRO A 337 4.64 -8.23 -15.17
C PRO A 337 3.45 -8.60 -16.07
N ASP A 338 3.62 -8.41 -17.37
CA ASP A 338 2.59 -8.67 -18.39
C ASP A 338 2.46 -10.17 -18.75
N THR A 339 1.57 -10.51 -19.68
CA THR A 339 1.32 -11.90 -20.09
C THR A 339 2.50 -12.55 -20.81
N ARG A 340 3.49 -11.78 -21.30
CA ARG A 340 4.75 -12.32 -21.79
C ARG A 340 5.63 -12.82 -20.63
N GLY A 341 5.47 -12.27 -19.43
CA GLY A 341 6.32 -12.45 -18.25
C GLY A 341 7.45 -11.42 -18.19
N LEU A 342 7.21 -10.20 -18.65
CA LEU A 342 8.15 -9.06 -18.63
C LEU A 342 7.50 -7.87 -17.90
N ILE A 343 8.29 -7.04 -17.22
CA ILE A 343 7.83 -5.70 -16.86
C ILE A 343 7.59 -4.95 -18.16
N HIS A 344 6.37 -4.45 -18.35
CA HIS A 344 5.95 -3.75 -19.55
C HIS A 344 6.77 -2.48 -19.77
N GLU A 345 7.08 -2.15 -21.03
CA GLU A 345 7.96 -1.06 -21.39
C GLU A 345 7.49 0.31 -20.87
N ILE A 346 6.18 0.53 -20.82
CA ILE A 346 5.56 1.76 -20.30
C ILE A 346 5.82 1.88 -18.80
N ASP A 347 5.66 0.79 -18.04
CA ASP A 347 5.89 0.77 -16.59
C ASP A 347 7.39 0.97 -16.29
N ALA A 348 8.27 0.26 -17.03
CA ALA A 348 9.71 0.41 -16.90
C ALA A 348 10.18 1.84 -17.20
N ALA A 349 9.62 2.49 -18.21
CA ALA A 349 9.90 3.90 -18.53
C ALA A 349 9.44 4.81 -17.39
N ARG A 350 8.24 4.61 -16.86
CA ARG A 350 7.65 5.44 -15.80
C ARG A 350 8.44 5.38 -14.49
N ILE A 351 8.84 4.20 -14.04
CA ILE A 351 9.67 4.10 -12.82
C ILE A 351 11.06 4.70 -13.01
N LYS A 352 11.61 4.66 -14.22
CA LYS A 352 12.87 5.32 -14.56
C LYS A 352 12.74 6.84 -14.54
N GLU A 353 11.61 7.40 -15.00
CA GLU A 353 11.31 8.83 -14.88
C GLU A 353 11.25 9.26 -13.41
N LEU A 354 10.57 8.49 -12.55
CA LEU A 354 10.53 8.74 -11.10
C LEU A 354 11.94 8.76 -10.51
N LYS A 355 12.79 7.78 -10.86
CA LYS A 355 14.19 7.74 -10.39
C LYS A 355 14.95 8.99 -10.84
N SER A 356 14.81 9.37 -12.10
CA SER A 356 15.49 10.57 -12.64
C SER A 356 15.06 11.85 -11.91
N TYR A 357 13.77 11.97 -11.58
CA TYR A 357 13.25 13.09 -10.79
C TYR A 357 13.84 13.11 -9.37
N ILE A 358 13.87 11.96 -8.70
CA ILE A 358 14.44 11.83 -7.35
C ILE A 358 15.94 12.20 -7.38
N ASP A 359 16.69 11.66 -8.34
CA ASP A 359 18.11 11.96 -8.47
C ASP A 359 18.37 13.46 -8.72
N GLU A 360 17.61 14.10 -9.59
CA GLU A 360 17.78 15.52 -9.86
C GLU A 360 17.40 16.37 -8.63
N THR A 361 16.31 16.02 -7.94
CA THR A 361 15.87 16.72 -6.72
C THR A 361 16.97 16.71 -5.65
N PHE A 362 17.53 15.52 -5.37
CA PHE A 362 18.49 15.36 -4.25
C PHE A 362 19.97 15.48 -4.66
N LYS A 363 20.24 15.90 -5.89
CA LYS A 363 21.59 16.04 -6.45
C LYS A 363 22.46 17.07 -5.72
N THR A 364 21.85 18.17 -5.31
CA THR A 364 22.57 19.30 -4.69
C THR A 364 21.92 19.67 -3.37
N ASP A 365 22.64 19.47 -2.29
CA ASP A 365 22.27 20.03 -0.99
C ASP A 365 22.73 21.47 -0.92
N PHE A 366 21.81 22.39 -0.64
CA PHE A 366 22.07 23.82 -0.51
C PHE A 366 22.46 24.26 0.91
N ILE A 367 22.51 23.35 1.89
CA ILE A 367 23.09 23.68 3.19
C ILE A 367 24.61 23.82 3.05
N ALA A 368 25.15 24.91 3.54
CA ALA A 368 26.58 25.15 3.57
C ALA A 368 27.21 24.39 4.76
N GLY A 369 27.97 23.36 4.46
CA GLY A 369 28.59 22.49 5.44
C GLY A 369 27.85 21.18 5.69
N ARG A 370 28.49 20.24 6.40
CA ARG A 370 27.85 18.96 6.75
C ARG A 370 26.98 19.10 7.99
N THR A 371 25.77 18.58 7.92
CA THR A 371 24.90 18.41 9.08
C THR A 371 25.53 17.39 10.02
N MET A 372 25.82 17.82 11.25
CA MET A 372 26.24 16.92 12.33
C MET A 372 25.02 16.53 13.18
N LEU A 373 25.09 15.37 13.84
CA LEU A 373 24.07 14.96 14.79
C LEU A 373 23.72 16.12 15.74
N TRP A 374 22.45 16.51 15.71
CA TRP A 374 21.89 17.54 16.58
C TRP A 374 20.93 16.89 17.58
N LYS A 375 21.20 17.09 18.87
CA LYS A 375 20.26 16.75 19.94
C LYS A 375 19.41 17.98 20.24
N ALA A 376 18.11 17.80 20.27
CA ALA A 376 17.17 18.89 20.51
C ALA A 376 16.09 18.50 21.49
N ASP A 377 15.82 19.36 22.44
CA ASP A 377 14.64 19.32 23.30
C ASP A 377 13.53 20.22 22.72
N SER A 378 12.35 20.19 23.34
CA SER A 378 11.23 21.05 22.90
C SER A 378 11.62 22.52 22.94
N GLN A 379 11.21 23.28 21.93
CA GLN A 379 11.50 24.70 21.71
C GLN A 379 12.98 25.02 21.38
N GLU A 380 13.82 24.00 21.18
CA GLU A 380 15.20 24.26 20.73
C GLU A 380 15.26 24.49 19.22
N SER A 381 16.12 25.42 18.83
CA SER A 381 16.33 25.81 17.45
C SER A 381 17.78 25.62 17.03
N LYS A 382 17.98 25.35 15.74
CA LYS A 382 19.31 25.36 15.11
C LYS A 382 19.27 26.12 13.79
N GLU A 383 20.27 26.98 13.63
CA GLU A 383 20.48 27.74 12.40
C GLU A 383 21.44 27.00 11.47
N PHE A 384 21.20 27.15 10.17
CA PHE A 384 22.03 26.61 9.10
C PHE A 384 22.24 27.71 8.05
N ASP A 385 23.48 27.84 7.59
CA ASP A 385 23.78 28.71 6.45
C ASP A 385 23.38 27.99 5.15
N ALA A 386 22.65 28.67 4.30
CA ALA A 386 22.38 28.22 2.92
C ALA A 386 23.41 28.78 1.97
N LYS A 387 23.71 28.09 0.88
CA LYS A 387 24.60 28.59 -0.17
C LYS A 387 24.01 29.85 -0.78
N SER A 388 24.80 30.93 -0.75
CA SER A 388 24.32 32.25 -1.19
C SER A 388 23.80 32.23 -2.62
N GLY A 389 22.66 32.87 -2.84
CA GLY A 389 22.00 32.95 -4.14
C GLY A 389 21.31 31.65 -4.60
N SER A 390 21.26 30.61 -3.77
CA SER A 390 20.53 29.39 -4.10
C SER A 390 19.02 29.59 -3.96
N VAL A 391 18.27 28.88 -4.80
CA VAL A 391 16.83 28.72 -4.70
C VAL A 391 16.55 27.26 -4.31
N PHE A 392 15.68 27.05 -3.35
CA PHE A 392 15.28 25.73 -2.87
C PHE A 392 13.80 25.72 -2.51
N ASN A 393 13.18 24.55 -2.56
CA ASN A 393 11.74 24.37 -2.32
C ASN A 393 11.41 23.06 -1.61
N THR A 394 12.45 22.34 -1.13
CA THR A 394 12.30 21.05 -0.46
C THR A 394 13.24 20.96 0.73
N LEU A 395 12.68 20.65 1.91
CA LEU A 395 13.44 20.25 3.10
C LEU A 395 13.43 18.75 3.23
N MET A 396 14.59 18.15 3.49
CA MET A 396 14.71 16.79 4.03
C MET A 396 15.25 16.85 5.46
N ILE A 397 14.59 16.15 6.37
CA ILE A 397 15.05 16.03 7.77
C ILE A 397 14.85 14.58 8.25
N ARG A 398 15.80 14.08 9.05
CA ARG A 398 15.80 12.70 9.58
C ARG A 398 16.12 12.68 11.07
N GLU A 399 15.46 11.77 11.80
CA GLU A 399 15.90 11.36 13.14
C GLU A 399 16.81 10.12 13.05
N ASP A 400 17.73 9.98 14.02
CA ASP A 400 18.41 8.70 14.30
C ASP A 400 17.43 7.75 14.99
N ILE A 401 16.61 7.07 14.20
CA ILE A 401 15.57 6.18 14.70
C ILE A 401 16.10 4.96 15.45
N SER A 402 17.40 4.64 15.34
CA SER A 402 18.03 3.60 16.18
C SER A 402 17.95 3.94 17.68
N LYS A 403 17.57 5.17 18.00
CA LYS A 403 17.36 5.69 19.36
C LYS A 403 15.91 6.09 19.63
N GLY A 404 15.00 5.73 18.72
CA GLY A 404 13.57 6.02 18.79
C GLY A 404 13.15 7.24 17.97
N GLN A 405 11.86 7.32 17.67
CA GLN A 405 11.21 8.47 17.05
C GLN A 405 10.61 9.37 18.13
N ARG A 406 10.91 10.67 18.12
CA ARG A 406 10.61 11.54 19.26
C ARG A 406 9.96 12.87 18.90
N VAL A 407 10.25 13.42 17.71
CA VAL A 407 9.73 14.73 17.29
C VAL A 407 8.24 14.63 17.00
N GLU A 408 7.46 15.56 17.57
CA GLU A 408 6.02 15.67 17.36
C GLU A 408 5.66 16.75 16.35
N ASN A 409 6.41 17.85 16.34
CA ASN A 409 6.29 18.91 15.34
C ASN A 409 7.57 19.76 15.27
N PHE A 410 7.73 20.46 14.13
CA PHE A 410 8.86 21.37 13.90
C PHE A 410 8.45 22.44 12.90
N THR A 411 9.20 23.57 12.90
CA THR A 411 9.04 24.66 11.93
C THR A 411 10.36 24.93 11.20
N LEU A 412 10.23 25.33 9.93
CA LEU A 412 11.31 25.86 9.09
C LEU A 412 11.07 27.34 8.89
N GLU A 413 12.08 28.16 9.18
CA GLU A 413 12.06 29.61 8.97
C GLU A 413 13.24 30.05 8.13
N GLY A 414 13.09 31.14 7.40
CA GLY A 414 14.15 31.84 6.67
C GLY A 414 14.43 33.22 7.25
N LEU A 415 15.67 33.69 7.14
CA LEU A 415 16.07 35.02 7.60
C LEU A 415 15.97 36.03 6.44
N TYR A 416 15.04 36.98 6.56
CA TYR A 416 14.82 38.05 5.55
C TYR A 416 14.91 39.43 6.22
N ASN A 417 15.80 40.27 5.75
CA ASN A 417 16.00 41.62 6.28
C ASN A 417 16.20 41.65 7.82
N GLY A 418 16.89 40.64 8.36
CA GLY A 418 17.15 40.53 9.78
C GLY A 418 15.96 39.96 10.61
N GLN A 419 14.88 39.52 9.98
CA GLN A 419 13.72 38.94 10.64
C GLN A 419 13.48 37.49 10.18
N TRP A 420 13.19 36.61 11.13
CA TRP A 420 12.80 35.24 10.84
C TRP A 420 11.34 35.18 10.37
N GLN A 421 11.09 34.51 9.27
CA GLN A 421 9.76 34.29 8.70
C GLN A 421 9.54 32.80 8.46
N LYS A 422 8.37 32.31 8.83
CA LYS A 422 8.01 30.90 8.63
C LYS A 422 7.94 30.58 7.13
N ILE A 423 8.63 29.52 6.71
CA ILE A 423 8.59 28.95 5.36
C ILE A 423 7.63 27.74 5.33
N ALA A 424 7.82 26.82 6.29
CA ALA A 424 7.01 25.59 6.37
C ALA A 424 6.94 25.08 7.81
N GLU A 425 6.05 24.15 8.04
CA GLU A 425 5.94 23.39 9.30
C GLU A 425 5.65 21.93 9.00
N GLY A 426 6.04 21.05 9.91
CA GLY A 426 5.80 19.62 9.82
C GLY A 426 5.45 19.02 11.18
N THR A 427 4.87 17.84 11.14
CA THR A 427 4.57 17.05 12.34
C THR A 427 5.76 16.15 12.68
N THR A 428 5.58 14.83 12.70
CA THR A 428 6.65 13.86 12.99
C THR A 428 7.75 13.87 11.94
N ILE A 429 8.95 13.48 12.35
CA ILE A 429 10.10 13.30 11.46
C ILE A 429 10.32 11.81 11.19
N GLY A 430 10.76 11.05 12.19
CA GLY A 430 11.11 9.64 12.04
C GLY A 430 12.32 9.41 11.14
N TYR A 431 12.29 8.28 10.37
CA TYR A 431 13.39 7.93 9.47
C TYR A 431 13.66 9.01 8.42
N LYS A 432 12.60 9.55 7.79
CA LYS A 432 12.69 10.62 6.78
C LYS A 432 11.41 11.45 6.74
N ARG A 433 11.56 12.76 6.76
CA ARG A 433 10.50 13.71 6.47
C ARG A 433 10.92 14.60 5.30
N LEU A 434 10.04 14.72 4.30
CA LEU A 434 10.17 15.65 3.20
C LEU A 434 9.05 16.70 3.29
N LEU A 435 9.40 17.97 3.16
CA LEU A 435 8.44 19.07 3.04
C LEU A 435 8.69 19.83 1.75
N LYS A 436 7.63 20.01 0.95
CA LYS A 436 7.62 20.93 -0.19
C LYS A 436 7.05 22.28 0.25
N PHE A 437 7.61 23.35 -0.27
CA PHE A 437 7.17 24.74 -0.08
C PHE A 437 7.47 25.56 -1.34
N PRO A 438 6.92 26.79 -1.48
CA PRO A 438 7.22 27.65 -2.63
C PRO A 438 8.72 27.94 -2.77
N ASP A 439 9.16 28.20 -3.99
CA ASP A 439 10.54 28.57 -4.28
C ASP A 439 11.00 29.67 -3.35
N THR A 440 12.08 29.40 -2.65
CA THR A 440 12.58 30.24 -1.55
C THR A 440 14.08 30.49 -1.73
N SER A 441 14.51 31.73 -1.47
CA SER A 441 15.93 32.10 -1.44
C SER A 441 16.23 32.91 -0.18
N THR A 442 17.15 32.42 0.62
CA THR A 442 17.67 33.08 1.83
C THR A 442 19.05 32.53 2.14
N ASP A 443 19.93 33.33 2.74
CA ASP A 443 21.27 32.90 3.13
C ASP A 443 21.28 32.12 4.45
N LYS A 444 20.17 32.16 5.23
CA LYS A 444 20.06 31.41 6.49
C LYS A 444 18.67 30.84 6.70
N ILE A 445 18.62 29.59 7.18
CA ILE A 445 17.41 28.98 7.68
C ILE A 445 17.56 28.65 9.18
N ARG A 446 16.40 28.52 9.85
CA ARG A 446 16.30 28.02 11.22
C ARG A 446 15.27 26.92 11.30
N ILE A 447 15.64 25.82 11.94
CA ILE A 447 14.71 24.75 12.30
C ILE A 447 14.48 24.80 13.80
N THR A 448 13.22 24.89 14.19
CA THR A 448 12.80 24.85 15.60
C THR A 448 12.03 23.56 15.86
N ILE A 449 12.46 22.74 16.80
CA ILE A 449 11.71 21.58 17.27
C ILE A 449 10.65 22.11 18.24
N GLY A 450 9.37 22.11 17.81
CA GLY A 450 8.27 22.66 18.61
C GLY A 450 7.96 21.82 19.83
N SER A 451 7.77 20.49 19.66
CA SER A 451 7.62 19.55 20.76
C SER A 451 8.26 18.20 20.45
N THR A 452 8.68 17.53 21.51
CA THR A 452 9.29 16.19 21.46
C THR A 452 8.95 15.38 22.72
N ARG A 453 8.93 14.05 22.59
CA ARG A 453 8.64 13.11 23.69
C ARG A 453 9.83 12.86 24.61
N SER A 454 11.02 13.15 24.14
CA SER A 454 12.31 13.07 24.84
C SER A 454 13.32 13.78 23.95
N THR A 455 14.56 14.01 24.41
CA THR A 455 15.61 14.63 23.59
C THR A 455 15.72 13.95 22.23
N ALA A 456 15.29 14.63 21.17
CA ALA A 456 15.34 14.15 19.79
C ALA A 456 16.79 14.08 19.29
N ARG A 457 17.03 13.25 18.27
CA ARG A 457 18.33 13.10 17.62
C ARG A 457 18.18 13.31 16.13
N ILE A 458 18.37 14.53 15.69
CA ILE A 458 18.32 14.86 14.26
C ILE A 458 19.64 14.42 13.64
N SER A 459 19.58 13.45 12.74
CA SER A 459 20.76 12.86 12.10
C SER A 459 21.13 13.56 10.80
N GLU A 460 20.15 14.15 10.10
CA GLU A 460 20.37 14.81 8.81
C GLU A 460 19.36 15.95 8.59
N VAL A 461 19.85 17.03 7.98
CA VAL A 461 19.05 18.14 7.46
C VAL A 461 19.63 18.53 6.11
N GLY A 462 18.80 18.64 5.08
CA GLY A 462 19.23 19.08 3.75
C GLY A 462 18.16 19.96 3.08
N LEU A 463 18.62 20.90 2.27
CA LEU A 463 17.78 21.77 1.44
C LEU A 463 18.03 21.44 -0.03
N TYR A 464 16.94 21.25 -0.77
CA TYR A 464 16.99 20.80 -2.15
C TYR A 464 16.06 21.61 -3.05
N TYR A 465 16.27 21.50 -4.34
CA TYR A 465 15.37 22.02 -5.36
C TYR A 465 14.70 20.87 -6.11
N ALA A 466 13.42 20.69 -5.89
CA ALA A 466 12.59 19.74 -6.62
C ALA A 466 12.08 20.42 -7.90
N PRO A 467 12.40 19.88 -9.10
CA PRO A 467 11.88 20.42 -10.35
C PRO A 467 10.35 20.39 -10.39
N GLU A 468 9.76 21.33 -11.12
CA GLU A 468 8.34 21.26 -11.41
C GLU A 468 8.05 20.08 -12.35
N VAL A 469 7.03 19.31 -12.03
CA VAL A 469 6.52 18.25 -12.91
C VAL A 469 5.29 18.81 -13.60
N ALA A 470 5.26 18.72 -14.94
CA ALA A 470 4.09 19.15 -15.69
C ALA A 470 2.85 18.35 -15.23
N ALA A 471 1.78 19.08 -14.92
CA ALA A 471 0.51 18.47 -14.58
C ALA A 471 0.05 17.57 -15.73
N PHE A 472 -0.32 16.35 -15.41
CA PHE A 472 -0.92 15.44 -16.36
C PHE A 472 -2.40 15.83 -16.52
N GLU A 473 -2.77 16.37 -17.67
CA GLU A 473 -4.19 16.57 -17.97
C GLU A 473 -4.88 15.20 -18.09
N LYS A 474 -5.56 14.83 -17.02
CA LYS A 474 -6.37 13.62 -16.96
C LYS A 474 -7.62 13.83 -17.80
N THR A 475 -7.58 13.44 -19.06
CA THR A 475 -8.79 13.19 -19.84
C THR A 475 -9.37 11.83 -19.42
N GLU A 476 -9.96 11.78 -18.23
CA GLU A 476 -10.66 10.57 -17.78
C GLU A 476 -12.04 10.50 -18.44
N ARG A 477 -12.06 9.98 -19.63
CA ARG A 477 -13.30 9.54 -20.24
C ARG A 477 -13.64 8.15 -19.69
N ILE A 478 -14.74 8.06 -18.96
CA ILE A 478 -15.27 6.79 -18.45
C ILE A 478 -15.94 6.05 -19.60
N GLY A 479 -15.37 4.90 -20.00
CA GLY A 479 -15.79 4.19 -21.21
C GLY A 479 -15.32 4.83 -22.50
N ASN A 480 -15.86 4.40 -23.65
CA ASN A 480 -15.49 4.88 -24.98
C ASN A 480 -16.68 5.34 -25.83
N MET A 481 -17.87 5.44 -25.24
CA MET A 481 -19.08 5.95 -25.88
C MET A 481 -19.47 7.32 -25.30
N GLU A 482 -19.94 8.26 -26.17
CA GLU A 482 -20.49 9.54 -25.71
C GLU A 482 -21.77 9.33 -24.91
N THR A 483 -21.89 10.01 -23.76
CA THR A 483 -23.00 9.87 -22.82
C THR A 483 -24.02 11.01 -22.91
N SER A 484 -23.72 12.07 -23.64
CA SER A 484 -24.53 13.31 -23.70
C SER A 484 -25.97 13.12 -24.17
N SER A 485 -26.27 12.03 -24.89
CA SER A 485 -27.63 11.67 -25.32
C SER A 485 -28.33 10.67 -24.41
N TRP A 486 -27.66 10.18 -23.38
CA TRP A 486 -28.21 9.15 -22.52
C TRP A 486 -29.32 9.68 -21.63
N SER A 487 -30.26 8.80 -21.27
CA SER A 487 -31.36 9.15 -20.39
C SER A 487 -31.67 8.06 -19.36
N THR A 488 -32.35 8.46 -18.30
CA THR A 488 -32.79 7.56 -17.22
C THR A 488 -34.13 8.00 -16.67
N GLN A 489 -34.91 7.07 -16.13
CA GLN A 489 -36.18 7.37 -15.47
C GLN A 489 -36.02 8.06 -14.09
N ILE A 490 -34.80 8.09 -13.54
CA ILE A 490 -34.46 8.75 -12.27
C ILE A 490 -33.69 10.03 -12.59
N PRO A 491 -34.33 11.21 -12.63
CA PRO A 491 -33.64 12.43 -13.11
C PRO A 491 -32.34 12.76 -12.37
N ALA A 492 -32.27 12.50 -11.06
CA ALA A 492 -31.04 12.72 -10.27
C ALA A 492 -29.90 11.77 -10.68
N ALA A 493 -30.21 10.62 -11.27
CA ALA A 493 -29.19 9.65 -11.66
C ALA A 493 -28.47 10.03 -12.97
N ALA A 494 -28.85 11.12 -13.62
CA ALA A 494 -28.10 11.68 -14.75
C ALA A 494 -26.68 12.10 -14.35
N ALA A 495 -26.45 12.44 -13.08
CA ALA A 495 -25.13 12.74 -12.53
C ALA A 495 -24.16 11.53 -12.58
N ALA A 496 -24.66 10.31 -12.79
CA ALA A 496 -23.82 9.11 -12.90
C ALA A 496 -23.24 8.90 -14.33
N PHE A 497 -23.58 9.75 -15.30
CA PHE A 497 -23.07 9.67 -16.68
C PHE A 497 -23.02 11.03 -17.38
N ASP A 498 -22.78 12.09 -16.61
CA ASP A 498 -22.67 13.47 -17.12
C ASP A 498 -21.27 13.83 -17.62
N GLY A 499 -20.31 12.91 -17.49
CA GLY A 499 -18.92 13.09 -17.89
C GLY A 499 -18.09 13.90 -16.90
N ASN A 500 -18.57 14.07 -15.68
CA ASN A 500 -17.92 14.85 -14.64
C ASN A 500 -17.68 14.02 -13.37
N LEU A 501 -16.46 13.56 -13.17
CA LEU A 501 -16.07 12.78 -12.00
C LEU A 501 -16.23 13.51 -10.64
N SER A 502 -16.52 14.81 -10.66
CA SER A 502 -16.77 15.57 -9.42
C SER A 502 -18.26 15.55 -9.00
N THR A 503 -19.15 15.03 -9.84
CA THR A 503 -20.56 14.80 -9.55
C THR A 503 -20.79 13.32 -9.25
N GLU A 504 -21.89 13.01 -8.59
CA GLU A 504 -22.26 11.64 -8.28
C GLU A 504 -23.78 11.49 -8.07
N TRP A 505 -24.27 10.29 -8.29
CA TRP A 505 -25.62 9.90 -7.94
C TRP A 505 -25.63 9.07 -6.66
N ASN A 506 -26.35 9.58 -5.65
CA ASN A 506 -26.55 8.89 -4.39
C ASN A 506 -28.04 8.57 -4.18
N ALA A 507 -28.33 7.35 -3.70
CA ALA A 507 -29.68 6.90 -3.42
C ALA A 507 -29.75 6.05 -2.13
N ALA A 508 -30.83 6.20 -1.38
CA ALA A 508 -31.12 5.33 -0.25
C ALA A 508 -31.56 3.95 -0.74
N GLY A 509 -31.03 2.91 -0.12
CA GLY A 509 -31.25 1.51 -0.52
C GLY A 509 -30.34 1.08 -1.68
N LEU A 510 -30.26 -0.21 -1.90
CA LEU A 510 -29.57 -0.79 -3.06
C LEU A 510 -30.43 -0.57 -4.32
N LYS A 511 -30.29 0.57 -4.96
CA LYS A 511 -31.07 1.02 -6.11
C LYS A 511 -30.36 0.69 -7.43
N ALA A 512 -31.06 0.01 -8.31
CA ALA A 512 -30.56 -0.22 -9.67
C ALA A 512 -30.55 1.08 -10.48
N LEU A 513 -29.47 1.30 -11.21
CA LEU A 513 -29.35 2.34 -12.23
C LEU A 513 -29.70 1.74 -13.59
N THR A 514 -30.76 2.26 -14.22
CA THR A 514 -31.15 1.87 -15.60
C THR A 514 -30.94 3.06 -16.52
N VAL A 515 -30.23 2.85 -17.62
CA VAL A 515 -29.87 3.89 -18.59
C VAL A 515 -30.33 3.47 -19.98
N ASP A 516 -30.95 4.39 -20.72
CA ASP A 516 -31.20 4.32 -22.18
C ASP A 516 -30.05 5.07 -22.86
N MET A 517 -29.28 4.36 -23.67
CA MET A 517 -28.17 4.96 -24.45
C MET A 517 -28.70 5.63 -25.73
N GLU A 518 -30.05 5.63 -25.94
CA GLU A 518 -30.74 6.20 -27.09
C GLU A 518 -30.32 5.58 -28.47
N LYS A 519 -29.37 4.65 -28.41
CA LYS A 519 -28.78 4.03 -29.59
C LYS A 519 -28.44 2.57 -29.30
N GLU A 520 -28.79 1.69 -30.23
CA GLU A 520 -28.37 0.29 -30.17
C GLU A 520 -26.89 0.17 -30.59
N VAL A 521 -26.09 -0.45 -29.75
CA VAL A 521 -24.65 -0.65 -29.95
C VAL A 521 -24.24 -2.07 -29.56
N GLU A 522 -23.04 -2.50 -29.96
CA GLU A 522 -22.43 -3.73 -29.49
C GLU A 522 -21.53 -3.39 -28.30
N LEU A 523 -21.88 -3.90 -27.12
CA LEU A 523 -21.16 -3.67 -25.87
C LEU A 523 -20.14 -4.77 -25.63
N SER A 524 -18.90 -4.39 -25.37
CA SER A 524 -17.80 -5.26 -24.96
C SER A 524 -17.53 -5.19 -23.44
N GLY A 525 -18.17 -4.25 -22.73
CA GLY A 525 -17.98 -4.08 -21.31
C GLY A 525 -18.57 -2.77 -20.79
N PHE A 526 -18.25 -2.47 -19.53
CA PHE A 526 -18.58 -1.18 -18.89
C PHE A 526 -17.48 -0.75 -17.92
N VAL A 527 -17.54 0.51 -17.49
CA VAL A 527 -16.67 1.07 -16.46
C VAL A 527 -17.53 1.68 -15.38
N TYR A 528 -17.27 1.34 -14.13
CA TYR A 528 -17.89 1.93 -12.94
C TYR A 528 -16.85 2.74 -12.18
N ALA A 529 -17.12 4.01 -11.91
CA ALA A 529 -16.37 4.84 -11.01
C ALA A 529 -17.15 5.03 -9.69
N PRO A 530 -16.56 4.74 -8.52
CA PRO A 530 -17.20 5.00 -7.24
C PRO A 530 -17.41 6.50 -7.02
N GLY A 531 -18.28 6.86 -6.08
CA GLY A 531 -18.50 8.25 -5.67
C GLY A 531 -17.29 8.84 -4.94
N ASN A 532 -17.37 10.15 -4.68
CA ASN A 532 -16.26 10.94 -4.08
C ASN A 532 -16.39 11.11 -2.56
N ASP A 533 -17.34 10.44 -1.91
CA ASP A 533 -17.52 10.52 -0.46
C ASP A 533 -16.27 9.99 0.27
N GLU A 534 -15.71 10.76 1.20
CA GLU A 534 -14.56 10.34 2.02
C GLU A 534 -14.84 9.05 2.81
N ASP A 535 -16.11 8.83 3.19
CA ASP A 535 -16.53 7.64 3.93
C ASP A 535 -16.94 6.48 3.00
N LEU A 536 -16.85 6.67 1.66
CA LEU A 536 -17.20 5.69 0.64
C LEU A 536 -18.63 5.11 0.75
N ALA A 537 -19.56 5.85 1.36
CA ALA A 537 -20.93 5.39 1.61
C ALA A 537 -21.65 5.05 0.30
N GLY A 538 -22.22 3.85 0.23
CA GLY A 538 -22.93 3.37 -0.95
C GLY A 538 -22.08 2.91 -2.12
N THR A 539 -20.75 2.88 -1.97
CA THR A 539 -19.85 2.31 -2.99
C THR A 539 -20.19 0.85 -3.24
N ILE A 540 -20.50 0.52 -4.49
CA ILE A 540 -20.96 -0.81 -4.88
C ILE A 540 -19.77 -1.78 -4.80
N TYR A 541 -19.96 -2.89 -4.09
CA TYR A 541 -18.99 -3.98 -4.01
C TYR A 541 -19.40 -5.16 -4.88
N ARG A 542 -20.63 -5.69 -4.74
CA ARG A 542 -21.17 -6.76 -5.55
C ARG A 542 -22.35 -6.27 -6.38
N TYR A 543 -22.47 -6.76 -7.60
CA TYR A 543 -23.44 -6.27 -8.55
C TYR A 543 -23.90 -7.32 -9.56
N GLU A 544 -25.05 -7.05 -10.22
CA GLU A 544 -25.43 -7.62 -11.51
C GLU A 544 -25.38 -6.55 -12.59
N PHE A 545 -25.02 -6.95 -13.81
CA PHE A 545 -25.14 -6.09 -14.97
C PHE A 545 -26.00 -6.77 -16.04
N ALA A 546 -27.07 -6.11 -16.44
CA ALA A 546 -28.01 -6.61 -17.44
C ALA A 546 -28.15 -5.63 -18.61
N VAL A 547 -28.50 -6.15 -19.78
CA VAL A 547 -28.68 -5.39 -21.02
C VAL A 547 -30.03 -5.69 -21.64
N SER A 548 -30.55 -4.73 -22.43
CA SER A 548 -31.78 -4.88 -23.17
C SER A 548 -31.75 -4.11 -24.51
N ILE A 549 -32.53 -4.54 -25.49
CA ILE A 549 -32.73 -3.80 -26.74
C ILE A 549 -33.97 -2.91 -26.63
N ASP A 550 -35.01 -3.34 -25.95
CA ASP A 550 -36.35 -2.71 -25.91
C ASP A 550 -36.71 -2.10 -24.54
N GLY A 551 -35.85 -2.30 -23.49
CA GLY A 551 -36.09 -1.87 -22.13
C GLY A 551 -37.10 -2.73 -21.34
N VAL A 552 -37.62 -3.79 -21.94
CA VAL A 552 -38.65 -4.69 -21.38
C VAL A 552 -38.06 -6.07 -21.10
N GLU A 553 -37.45 -6.70 -22.08
CA GLU A 553 -36.76 -7.98 -21.93
C GLU A 553 -35.29 -7.76 -21.59
N TRP A 554 -34.84 -8.33 -20.46
CA TRP A 554 -33.49 -8.13 -19.94
C TRP A 554 -32.69 -9.42 -19.95
N LYS A 555 -31.42 -9.31 -20.36
CA LYS A 555 -30.43 -10.38 -20.31
C LYS A 555 -29.33 -9.98 -19.33
N THR A 556 -29.17 -10.72 -18.24
CA THR A 556 -28.02 -10.54 -17.35
C THR A 556 -26.76 -11.05 -18.04
N VAL A 557 -25.75 -10.20 -18.16
CA VAL A 557 -24.45 -10.51 -18.80
C VAL A 557 -23.33 -10.68 -17.79
N VAL A 558 -23.49 -10.09 -16.60
CA VAL A 558 -22.62 -10.35 -15.44
C VAL A 558 -23.52 -10.73 -14.28
N HIS A 559 -23.38 -11.95 -13.80
CA HIS A 559 -24.06 -12.47 -12.61
C HIS A 559 -23.11 -12.38 -11.43
N GLU A 560 -23.54 -11.82 -10.29
CA GLU A 560 -22.74 -11.73 -9.07
C GLU A 560 -21.31 -11.19 -9.32
N GLY A 561 -21.20 -10.11 -10.11
CA GLY A 561 -19.94 -9.42 -10.33
C GLY A 561 -19.42 -8.79 -9.04
N GLU A 562 -18.10 -8.61 -8.94
CA GLU A 562 -17.42 -8.07 -7.77
C GLU A 562 -16.41 -7.03 -8.22
N PHE A 563 -16.45 -5.84 -7.63
CA PHE A 563 -15.39 -4.85 -7.75
C PHE A 563 -14.35 -5.12 -6.67
N SER A 564 -13.47 -6.07 -6.97
CA SER A 564 -12.45 -6.53 -6.01
C SER A 564 -11.64 -5.37 -5.48
N ASN A 565 -11.48 -5.32 -4.15
CA ASN A 565 -10.63 -4.35 -3.47
C ASN A 565 -11.10 -2.88 -3.53
N ILE A 566 -12.31 -2.59 -4.01
CA ILE A 566 -12.80 -1.20 -4.15
C ILE A 566 -12.83 -0.42 -2.83
N MET A 567 -12.98 -1.11 -1.70
CA MET A 567 -12.93 -0.51 -0.36
C MET A 567 -11.60 0.19 -0.09
N HIS A 568 -10.49 -0.37 -0.57
CA HIS A 568 -9.14 0.14 -0.29
C HIS A 568 -8.52 0.86 -1.47
N ASN A 569 -9.05 0.62 -2.67
CA ASN A 569 -8.62 1.26 -3.91
C ASN A 569 -9.85 1.72 -4.74
N PRO A 570 -10.52 2.81 -4.34
CA PRO A 570 -11.73 3.33 -4.99
C PRO A 570 -11.37 4.08 -6.28
N VAL A 571 -11.00 3.34 -7.31
CA VAL A 571 -10.69 3.83 -8.66
C VAL A 571 -11.73 3.37 -9.67
N PRO A 572 -11.82 3.93 -10.89
CA PRO A 572 -12.68 3.41 -11.92
C PRO A 572 -12.36 1.96 -12.30
N PHE A 573 -13.35 1.07 -12.22
CA PHE A 573 -13.23 -0.34 -12.54
C PHE A 573 -13.76 -0.65 -13.92
N THR A 574 -12.92 -1.26 -14.77
CA THR A 574 -13.29 -1.74 -16.10
C THR A 574 -13.67 -3.21 -16.05
N VAL A 575 -14.89 -3.52 -16.51
CA VAL A 575 -15.40 -4.89 -16.62
C VAL A 575 -15.56 -5.24 -18.09
N ARG A 576 -14.89 -6.30 -18.56
CA ARG A 576 -15.00 -6.83 -19.91
C ARG A 576 -15.96 -8.02 -19.95
N PHE A 577 -16.86 -8.04 -20.94
CA PHE A 577 -17.75 -9.18 -21.12
C PHE A 577 -17.02 -10.33 -21.83
N LYS A 578 -17.33 -11.57 -21.43
CA LYS A 578 -16.80 -12.77 -22.09
C LYS A 578 -17.17 -12.83 -23.59
N THR A 579 -18.34 -12.28 -23.93
CA THR A 579 -18.86 -12.19 -25.30
C THR A 579 -19.55 -10.85 -25.45
N PRO A 580 -19.24 -10.07 -26.48
CA PRO A 580 -19.94 -8.83 -26.76
C PRO A 580 -21.44 -9.07 -26.95
N CYS A 581 -22.27 -8.09 -26.67
CA CYS A 581 -23.72 -8.19 -26.77
C CYS A 581 -24.33 -6.89 -27.31
N ARG A 582 -25.40 -7.01 -28.10
CA ARG A 582 -26.14 -5.85 -28.61
C ARG A 582 -27.09 -5.33 -27.54
N ALA A 583 -27.09 -4.02 -27.33
CA ALA A 583 -27.90 -3.36 -26.32
C ALA A 583 -28.20 -1.91 -26.70
N ARG A 584 -29.38 -1.43 -26.31
CA ARG A 584 -29.73 -0.01 -26.23
C ARG A 584 -29.82 0.44 -24.76
N TYR A 585 -30.20 -0.47 -23.89
CA TYR A 585 -30.35 -0.22 -22.45
C TYR A 585 -29.36 -1.07 -21.69
N PHE A 586 -28.87 -0.51 -20.57
CA PHE A 586 -28.17 -1.30 -19.55
C PHE A 586 -28.75 -1.03 -18.17
N ARG A 587 -28.52 -1.98 -17.26
CA ARG A 587 -28.87 -1.86 -15.84
C ARG A 587 -27.75 -2.38 -14.97
N LEU A 588 -27.24 -1.52 -14.09
CA LEU A 588 -26.35 -1.89 -12.99
C LEU A 588 -27.22 -2.06 -11.73
N THR A 589 -27.22 -3.24 -11.15
CA THR A 589 -27.98 -3.56 -9.93
C THR A 589 -27.01 -3.85 -8.80
N PRO A 590 -26.88 -3.00 -7.78
CA PRO A 590 -26.09 -3.29 -6.58
C PRO A 590 -26.69 -4.49 -5.84
N LEU A 591 -25.84 -5.42 -5.43
CA LEU A 591 -26.19 -6.55 -4.56
C LEU A 591 -25.65 -6.34 -3.15
N GLU A 592 -24.51 -5.67 -3.03
CA GLU A 592 -23.83 -5.36 -1.78
C GLU A 592 -23.01 -4.07 -1.95
N GLU A 593 -22.94 -3.25 -0.91
CA GLU A 593 -22.07 -2.07 -0.83
C GLU A 593 -21.15 -2.19 0.41
N ILE A 594 -20.04 -1.44 0.40
CA ILE A 594 -18.94 -1.67 1.35
C ILE A 594 -19.19 -1.21 2.79
N THR A 595 -20.17 -0.32 3.03
CA THR A 595 -20.39 0.27 4.36
C THR A 595 -21.55 -0.34 5.13
N ALA A 596 -22.33 -1.23 4.51
CA ALA A 596 -23.56 -1.81 5.06
C ALA A 596 -24.63 -0.76 5.48
N MET A 597 -24.57 0.44 4.92
CA MET A 597 -25.54 1.51 5.15
C MET A 597 -26.80 1.39 4.29
N ALA A 598 -26.85 0.40 3.41
CA ALA A 598 -27.90 0.21 2.41
C ALA A 598 -28.11 1.48 1.56
N MET A 599 -27.04 1.94 0.92
CA MET A 599 -27.04 3.06 -0.02
C MET A 599 -26.53 2.60 -1.39
N THR A 600 -26.70 3.43 -2.40
CA THR A 600 -26.06 3.28 -3.71
C THR A 600 -25.40 4.58 -4.08
N SER A 601 -24.11 4.53 -4.42
CA SER A 601 -23.36 5.65 -4.96
C SER A 601 -22.73 5.27 -6.30
N VAL A 602 -22.84 6.14 -7.28
CA VAL A 602 -22.20 6.05 -8.59
C VAL A 602 -21.63 7.41 -8.93
N GLY A 603 -20.30 7.51 -8.91
CA GLY A 603 -19.61 8.72 -9.36
C GLY A 603 -19.76 8.88 -10.87
N GLU A 604 -19.44 7.84 -11.62
CA GLU A 604 -19.63 7.85 -13.07
C GLU A 604 -19.76 6.42 -13.60
N ILE A 605 -20.53 6.23 -14.68
CA ILE A 605 -20.63 4.97 -15.41
C ILE A 605 -20.52 5.19 -16.91
N GLY A 606 -19.72 4.39 -17.56
CA GLY A 606 -19.58 4.37 -19.01
C GLY A 606 -19.63 2.96 -19.58
N VAL A 607 -19.81 2.85 -20.89
CA VAL A 607 -19.76 1.57 -21.59
C VAL A 607 -18.58 1.48 -22.54
N ILE A 608 -18.23 0.27 -22.92
CA ILE A 608 -17.17 -0.06 -23.88
C ILE A 608 -17.82 -0.73 -25.07
N ILE A 609 -17.74 -0.08 -26.22
CA ILE A 609 -18.23 -0.54 -27.51
C ILE A 609 -17.12 -1.06 -28.40
#